data_c8a0a9d505c6eca07e0b06856a14f0ee
#
_entry.id   c8a0a9d505c6eca07e0b06856a14f0ee
#
_cell.length_a   1.000
_cell.length_b   1.000
_cell.length_c   1.000
_cell.angle_alpha   90.00
_cell.angle_beta   90.00
_cell.angle_gamma   90.00
#
_symmetry.space_group_name_H-M   'P 1'
#
loop_
_entity.id
_entity.type
_entity.pdbx_description
1 polymer ?
#
loop_
_entity_poly.entity_id
_entity_poly.type
_entity_poly.pdbx_seq_one_letter_code
_entity_poly.pdbx_strand_id
1 'polypeptide(L)'
;GLQDGEIISVYDLLCCLLIPSGNDAALVLANEYGKGIPNFVKKMNDTAKKLGCTKTKFTNPHGLDDINQKSTANDIAKITQAAMKYSVFETIVKMLTYDLQKTNKNEERTIVNTNYMLNYGFPDYYYENAKGIKTGSSNAEGESIVSVASRDGYSYMAIALGGPYKDTDGDNDTENQAILDAVRMFEWAFDSLSYEIVTKEAQFVTTVPVNYCWDMDSVRLVAKNEVLALVPEGNGSESVSFEPIDMPEALDAPFKKGDTVC
;
A
#
# COMPACT_ATOMS: atom_id res chain seq x y z
N GLY A 1 -12.23 25.62 -7.92
CA GLY A 1 -12.24 24.66 -9.01
C GLY A 1 -11.53 25.20 -10.24
N LEU A 2 -11.26 24.33 -11.19
CA LEU A 2 -10.71 24.69 -12.50
C LEU A 2 -11.79 25.37 -13.37
N GLN A 3 -11.34 26.24 -14.29
CA GLN A 3 -12.23 26.97 -15.18
C GLN A 3 -11.97 26.58 -16.66
N ASP A 4 -12.99 26.68 -17.48
CA ASP A 4 -12.86 26.44 -18.92
C ASP A 4 -11.85 27.41 -19.56
N GLY A 5 -10.89 26.89 -20.35
CA GLY A 5 -9.80 27.66 -20.93
C GLY A 5 -8.72 28.09 -19.93
N GLU A 6 -8.66 27.53 -18.75
CA GLU A 6 -7.58 27.76 -17.78
C GLU A 6 -6.28 27.06 -18.26
N ILE A 7 -5.18 27.80 -18.19
CA ILE A 7 -3.83 27.28 -18.51
C ILE A 7 -3.14 26.98 -17.19
N ILE A 8 -2.92 25.69 -16.93
CA ILE A 8 -2.33 25.20 -15.69
C ILE A 8 -1.30 24.11 -15.99
N SER A 9 -0.25 23.99 -15.19
CA SER A 9 0.76 22.96 -15.39
C SER A 9 0.23 21.57 -15.04
N VAL A 10 0.81 20.52 -15.63
CA VAL A 10 0.50 19.12 -15.27
C VAL A 10 0.83 18.84 -13.81
N TYR A 11 1.91 19.43 -13.31
CA TYR A 11 2.31 19.29 -11.90
C TYR A 11 1.24 19.89 -10.96
N ASP A 12 0.76 21.10 -11.25
CA ASP A 12 -0.31 21.72 -10.46
C ASP A 12 -1.61 20.92 -10.55
N LEU A 13 -1.94 20.34 -11.72
CA LEU A 13 -3.08 19.43 -11.85
C LEU A 13 -2.93 18.18 -10.99
N LEU A 14 -1.73 17.61 -10.92
CA LEU A 14 -1.46 16.48 -10.02
C LEU A 14 -1.57 16.89 -8.54
N CYS A 15 -1.10 18.10 -8.18
CA CYS A 15 -1.31 18.63 -6.84
C CYS A 15 -2.81 18.84 -6.55
N CYS A 16 -3.57 19.42 -7.48
CA CYS A 16 -5.02 19.55 -7.34
C CYS A 16 -5.76 18.21 -7.19
N LEU A 17 -5.28 17.17 -7.86
CA LEU A 17 -5.85 15.82 -7.77
C LEU A 17 -5.54 15.15 -6.41
N LEU A 18 -4.28 15.19 -6.00
CA LEU A 18 -3.78 14.35 -4.90
C LEU A 18 -3.92 15.01 -3.52
N ILE A 19 -3.81 16.33 -3.43
CA ILE A 19 -3.87 17.07 -2.17
C ILE A 19 -5.33 17.29 -1.73
N PRO A 20 -6.14 18.13 -2.41
CA PRO A 20 -7.54 18.37 -2.01
C PRO A 20 -8.52 17.36 -2.62
N SER A 21 -8.05 16.32 -3.34
CA SER A 21 -8.92 15.35 -4.01
C SER A 21 -9.82 15.95 -5.12
N GLY A 22 -9.26 16.82 -5.97
CA GLY A 22 -10.02 17.55 -7.00
C GLY A 22 -10.59 16.66 -8.10
N ASN A 23 -11.92 16.53 -8.16
CA ASN A 23 -12.60 15.74 -9.20
C ASN A 23 -12.44 16.34 -10.60
N ASP A 24 -12.44 17.68 -10.69
CA ASP A 24 -12.18 18.42 -11.92
C ASP A 24 -10.77 18.15 -12.47
N ALA A 25 -9.76 18.15 -11.61
CA ALA A 25 -8.39 17.77 -11.99
C ALA A 25 -8.31 16.33 -12.48
N ALA A 26 -9.01 15.39 -11.83
CA ALA A 26 -9.10 14.00 -12.27
C ALA A 26 -9.69 13.89 -13.69
N LEU A 27 -10.78 14.63 -13.94
CA LEU A 27 -11.45 14.61 -15.25
C LEU A 27 -10.58 15.22 -16.36
N VAL A 28 -9.94 16.34 -16.09
CA VAL A 28 -9.03 17.00 -17.05
C VAL A 28 -7.86 16.09 -17.41
N LEU A 29 -7.16 15.55 -16.41
CA LEU A 29 -6.06 14.62 -16.62
C LEU A 29 -6.51 13.36 -17.37
N ALA A 30 -7.66 12.79 -17.03
CA ALA A 30 -8.21 11.62 -17.70
C ALA A 30 -8.56 11.89 -19.15
N ASN A 31 -9.15 13.04 -19.43
CA ASN A 31 -9.49 13.42 -20.80
C ASN A 31 -8.26 13.58 -21.69
N GLU A 32 -7.28 14.36 -21.22
CA GLU A 32 -6.06 14.66 -21.97
C GLU A 32 -5.18 13.42 -22.20
N TYR A 33 -4.83 12.68 -21.14
CA TYR A 33 -3.94 11.51 -21.24
C TYR A 33 -4.64 10.24 -21.68
N GLY A 34 -5.99 10.19 -21.53
CA GLY A 34 -6.84 9.09 -22.00
C GLY A 34 -7.23 9.20 -23.46
N LYS A 35 -7.17 10.39 -24.04
CA LYS A 35 -7.92 10.73 -25.27
C LYS A 35 -9.41 10.43 -25.07
N GLY A 36 -9.95 10.94 -23.97
CA GLY A 36 -11.32 10.73 -23.50
C GLY A 36 -11.39 9.85 -22.24
N ILE A 37 -12.36 10.18 -21.37
CA ILE A 37 -12.56 9.53 -20.07
C ILE A 37 -12.75 8.00 -20.19
N PRO A 38 -13.55 7.46 -21.13
CA PRO A 38 -13.73 6.00 -21.25
C PRO A 38 -12.42 5.26 -21.53
N ASN A 39 -11.54 5.84 -22.38
CA ASN A 39 -10.25 5.25 -22.66
C ASN A 39 -9.31 5.31 -21.46
N PHE A 40 -9.39 6.39 -20.66
CA PHE A 40 -8.60 6.49 -19.44
C PHE A 40 -9.04 5.45 -18.40
N VAL A 41 -10.33 5.29 -18.18
CA VAL A 41 -10.89 4.25 -17.31
C VAL A 41 -10.48 2.85 -17.77
N LYS A 42 -10.46 2.61 -19.09
CA LYS A 42 -9.92 1.35 -19.61
C LYS A 42 -8.44 1.19 -19.23
N LYS A 43 -7.62 2.23 -19.39
CA LYS A 43 -6.19 2.18 -18.96
C LYS A 43 -6.03 1.95 -17.46
N MET A 44 -6.88 2.54 -16.61
CA MET A 44 -6.89 2.27 -15.16
C MET A 44 -7.11 0.79 -14.89
N ASN A 45 -8.12 0.18 -15.50
CA ASN A 45 -8.42 -1.25 -15.33
C ASN A 45 -7.33 -2.16 -15.90
N ASP A 46 -6.78 -1.83 -17.08
CA ASP A 46 -5.68 -2.58 -17.69
C ASP A 46 -4.42 -2.52 -16.80
N THR A 47 -4.15 -1.37 -16.15
CA THR A 47 -3.04 -1.20 -15.22
C THR A 47 -3.27 -2.00 -13.94
N ALA A 48 -4.45 -1.92 -13.34
CA ALA A 48 -4.81 -2.71 -12.18
C ALA A 48 -4.60 -4.22 -12.46
N LYS A 49 -5.06 -4.71 -13.61
CA LYS A 49 -4.85 -6.09 -14.03
C LYS A 49 -3.37 -6.45 -14.17
N LYS A 50 -2.54 -5.59 -14.75
CA LYS A 50 -1.08 -5.80 -14.88
C LYS A 50 -0.38 -5.86 -13.52
N LEU A 51 -0.91 -5.14 -12.52
CA LEU A 51 -0.42 -5.17 -11.14
C LEU A 51 -0.93 -6.39 -10.35
N GLY A 52 -1.69 -7.29 -10.97
CA GLY A 52 -2.25 -8.47 -10.33
C GLY A 52 -3.45 -8.17 -9.42
N CYS A 53 -4.17 -7.08 -9.69
CA CYS A 53 -5.43 -6.77 -9.01
C CYS A 53 -6.55 -7.61 -9.62
N THR A 54 -7.11 -8.53 -8.84
CA THR A 54 -8.11 -9.49 -9.33
C THR A 54 -9.54 -9.14 -8.93
N LYS A 55 -9.71 -8.18 -7.99
CA LYS A 55 -11.01 -7.79 -7.44
C LYS A 55 -11.31 -6.31 -7.61
N THR A 56 -10.58 -5.63 -8.50
CA THR A 56 -10.72 -4.20 -8.77
C THR A 56 -11.38 -3.95 -10.11
N LYS A 57 -12.35 -3.03 -10.10
CA LYS A 57 -12.97 -2.48 -11.30
C LYS A 57 -13.21 -0.99 -11.09
N PHE A 58 -12.60 -0.16 -11.93
CA PHE A 58 -12.83 1.28 -11.99
C PHE A 58 -13.87 1.60 -13.07
N THR A 59 -14.75 2.56 -12.78
CA THR A 59 -15.78 3.07 -13.70
C THR A 59 -15.60 4.55 -14.01
N ASN A 60 -14.86 5.27 -13.16
CA ASN A 60 -14.57 6.68 -13.34
C ASN A 60 -13.17 7.01 -12.77
N PRO A 61 -12.58 8.18 -13.14
CA PRO A 61 -11.25 8.57 -12.69
C PRO A 61 -11.24 9.34 -11.35
N HIS A 62 -12.39 9.79 -10.86
CA HIS A 62 -12.50 10.69 -9.70
C HIS A 62 -12.96 10.01 -8.41
N GLY A 63 -13.45 8.79 -8.47
CA GLY A 63 -13.82 8.01 -7.28
C GLY A 63 -15.21 8.30 -6.71
N LEU A 64 -16.07 9.06 -7.40
CA LEU A 64 -17.47 9.19 -6.98
C LEU A 64 -18.19 7.84 -7.09
N ASP A 65 -19.20 7.66 -6.26
CA ASP A 65 -19.95 6.42 -6.11
C ASP A 65 -20.53 5.91 -7.43
N ASP A 66 -20.27 4.65 -7.71
CA ASP A 66 -20.86 3.88 -8.80
C ASP A 66 -20.97 2.43 -8.35
N ILE A 67 -22.17 1.85 -8.45
CA ILE A 67 -22.47 0.49 -8.01
C ILE A 67 -21.57 -0.59 -8.64
N ASN A 68 -20.96 -0.29 -9.78
CA ASN A 68 -20.05 -1.20 -10.47
C ASN A 68 -18.57 -0.96 -10.11
N GLN A 69 -18.25 0.13 -9.40
CA GLN A 69 -16.89 0.43 -8.95
C GLN A 69 -16.58 -0.34 -7.68
N LYS A 70 -15.47 -1.06 -7.66
CA LYS A 70 -15.08 -1.87 -6.51
C LYS A 70 -13.59 -2.13 -6.46
N SER A 71 -13.08 -2.32 -5.26
CA SER A 71 -11.71 -2.75 -5.01
C SER A 71 -11.62 -3.54 -3.69
N THR A 72 -10.41 -3.85 -3.27
CA THR A 72 -10.08 -4.45 -1.97
C THR A 72 -8.82 -3.79 -1.42
N ALA A 73 -8.60 -3.85 -0.11
CA ALA A 73 -7.39 -3.33 0.51
C ALA A 73 -6.12 -3.91 -0.13
N ASN A 74 -6.09 -5.22 -0.41
CA ASN A 74 -4.95 -5.87 -1.08
C ASN A 74 -4.68 -5.32 -2.50
N ASP A 75 -5.72 -5.07 -3.28
CA ASP A 75 -5.55 -4.54 -4.64
C ASP A 75 -5.11 -3.07 -4.58
N ILE A 76 -5.68 -2.27 -3.67
CA ILE A 76 -5.25 -0.89 -3.42
C ILE A 76 -3.80 -0.84 -2.94
N ALA A 77 -3.35 -1.77 -2.09
CA ALA A 77 -1.95 -1.87 -1.68
C ALA A 77 -1.00 -2.04 -2.87
N LYS A 78 -1.33 -2.94 -3.82
CA LYS A 78 -0.53 -3.15 -5.04
C LYS A 78 -0.45 -1.89 -5.91
N ILE A 79 -1.59 -1.20 -6.08
CA ILE A 79 -1.67 0.05 -6.83
C ILE A 79 -0.83 1.13 -6.15
N THR A 80 -0.96 1.28 -4.84
CA THR A 80 -0.21 2.26 -4.06
C THR A 80 1.29 1.99 -4.10
N GLN A 81 1.72 0.73 -3.91
CA GLN A 81 3.13 0.35 -4.05
C GLN A 81 3.70 0.67 -5.44
N ALA A 82 2.90 0.49 -6.49
CA ALA A 82 3.31 0.87 -7.84
C ALA A 82 3.41 2.39 -8.01
N ALA A 83 2.48 3.16 -7.44
CA ALA A 83 2.48 4.62 -7.48
C ALA A 83 3.65 5.22 -6.69
N MET A 84 3.99 4.65 -5.53
CA MET A 84 5.11 5.11 -4.68
C MET A 84 6.50 4.97 -5.35
N LYS A 85 6.62 4.23 -6.46
CA LYS A 85 7.85 4.18 -7.26
C LYS A 85 8.11 5.47 -8.04
N TYR A 86 7.14 6.35 -8.13
CA TYR A 86 7.26 7.64 -8.80
C TYR A 86 7.52 8.74 -7.78
N SER A 87 8.71 9.34 -7.81
CA SER A 87 9.12 10.37 -6.84
C SER A 87 8.18 11.59 -6.82
N VAL A 88 7.61 11.96 -7.96
CA VAL A 88 6.62 13.05 -8.04
C VAL A 88 5.37 12.71 -7.23
N PHE A 89 4.85 11.48 -7.34
CA PHE A 89 3.71 11.04 -6.54
C PHE A 89 4.04 11.08 -5.05
N GLU A 90 5.16 10.46 -4.67
CA GLU A 90 5.62 10.42 -3.28
C GLU A 90 5.80 11.83 -2.69
N THR A 91 6.33 12.76 -3.48
CA THR A 91 6.51 14.15 -3.04
C THR A 91 5.17 14.83 -2.78
N ILE A 92 4.22 14.73 -3.72
CA ILE A 92 2.93 15.45 -3.62
C ILE A 92 2.08 14.92 -2.46
N VAL A 93 1.99 13.61 -2.28
CA VAL A 93 1.09 13.02 -1.26
C VAL A 93 1.52 13.31 0.18
N LYS A 94 2.77 13.72 0.39
CA LYS A 94 3.31 14.14 1.69
C LYS A 94 3.04 15.60 2.04
N MET A 95 2.61 16.41 1.07
CA MET A 95 2.39 17.84 1.30
C MET A 95 1.11 18.06 2.09
N LEU A 96 1.20 18.82 3.17
CA LEU A 96 0.01 19.33 3.89
C LEU A 96 -0.69 20.41 3.07
N THR A 97 0.08 21.32 2.48
CA THR A 97 -0.42 22.43 1.66
C THR A 97 0.42 22.58 0.41
N TYR A 98 -0.19 23.20 -0.60
CA TYR A 98 0.52 23.59 -1.82
C TYR A 98 -0.05 24.90 -2.34
N ASP A 99 0.81 25.86 -2.69
CA ASP A 99 0.43 27.17 -3.22
C ASP A 99 0.38 27.11 -4.75
N LEU A 100 -0.82 27.04 -5.28
CA LEU A 100 -1.08 27.14 -6.72
C LEU A 100 -0.81 28.57 -7.18
N GLN A 101 0.05 28.69 -8.16
CA GLN A 101 0.36 29.99 -8.76
C GLN A 101 -0.85 30.55 -9.53
N LYS A 102 -0.87 31.87 -9.68
CA LYS A 102 -1.87 32.55 -10.50
C LYS A 102 -1.87 31.99 -11.93
N THR A 103 -3.06 31.76 -12.45
CA THR A 103 -3.29 31.35 -13.86
C THR A 103 -3.92 32.50 -14.65
N ASN A 104 -4.27 32.25 -15.91
CA ASN A 104 -5.04 33.20 -16.73
C ASN A 104 -6.50 33.33 -16.27
N LYS A 105 -6.98 32.49 -15.33
CA LYS A 105 -8.38 32.44 -14.88
C LYS A 105 -8.55 32.57 -13.38
N ASN A 106 -7.57 32.15 -12.60
CA ASN A 106 -7.64 32.15 -11.14
C ASN A 106 -6.45 32.88 -10.53
N GLU A 107 -6.68 33.56 -9.42
CA GLU A 107 -5.63 34.11 -8.57
C GLU A 107 -4.88 32.98 -7.83
N GLU A 108 -3.73 33.33 -7.26
CA GLU A 108 -2.96 32.46 -6.39
C GLU A 108 -3.84 31.93 -5.25
N ARG A 109 -3.72 30.64 -4.91
CA ARG A 109 -4.50 30.00 -3.86
C ARG A 109 -3.78 28.82 -3.25
N THR A 110 -3.89 28.67 -1.94
CA THR A 110 -3.39 27.52 -1.21
C THR A 110 -4.42 26.39 -1.23
N ILE A 111 -4.00 25.18 -1.58
CA ILE A 111 -4.78 23.95 -1.43
C ILE A 111 -4.26 23.17 -0.22
N VAL A 112 -5.17 22.49 0.49
CA VAL A 112 -4.88 21.76 1.73
C VAL A 112 -5.21 20.29 1.56
N ASN A 113 -4.38 19.43 2.15
CA ASN A 113 -4.55 17.99 2.08
C ASN A 113 -5.75 17.53 2.92
N THR A 114 -6.51 16.59 2.36
CA THR A 114 -7.64 15.95 3.05
C THR A 114 -7.22 14.91 4.08
N ASN A 115 -5.94 14.53 4.10
CA ASN A 115 -5.41 13.59 5.08
C ASN A 115 -5.07 14.30 6.40
N TYR A 116 -5.97 14.24 7.36
CA TYR A 116 -5.80 14.88 8.67
C TYR A 116 -4.64 14.32 9.49
N MET A 117 -4.13 13.11 9.16
CA MET A 117 -2.91 12.59 9.81
C MET A 117 -1.68 13.48 9.56
N LEU A 118 -1.68 14.29 8.49
CA LEU A 118 -0.59 15.23 8.19
C LEU A 118 -0.78 16.59 8.85
N ASN A 119 -1.96 16.86 9.43
CA ASN A 119 -2.34 18.20 9.85
C ASN A 119 -2.39 18.34 11.38
N TYR A 120 -1.38 18.98 11.95
CA TYR A 120 -1.31 19.26 13.40
C TYR A 120 -2.45 20.14 13.93
N GLY A 121 -3.24 20.76 13.06
CA GLY A 121 -4.46 21.49 13.42
C GLY A 121 -5.64 20.55 13.79
N PHE A 122 -5.49 19.23 13.59
CA PHE A 122 -6.45 18.19 13.96
C PHE A 122 -5.76 17.19 14.92
N PRO A 123 -5.58 17.56 16.20
CA PRO A 123 -4.77 16.80 17.15
C PRO A 123 -5.24 15.36 17.33
N ASP A 124 -6.55 15.08 17.20
CA ASP A 124 -7.13 13.75 17.37
C ASP A 124 -6.75 12.80 16.22
N TYR A 125 -6.36 13.32 15.07
CA TYR A 125 -5.98 12.56 13.89
C TYR A 125 -4.51 12.70 13.52
N TYR A 126 -3.83 13.75 14.01
CA TYR A 126 -2.44 14.01 13.66
C TYR A 126 -1.54 12.87 14.09
N TYR A 127 -0.70 12.41 13.15
CA TYR A 127 0.29 11.38 13.40
C TYR A 127 1.64 11.78 12.82
N GLU A 128 2.59 12.10 13.68
CA GLU A 128 3.89 12.68 13.29
C GLU A 128 4.69 11.82 12.30
N ASN A 129 4.50 10.50 12.37
CA ASN A 129 5.17 9.53 11.51
C ASN A 129 4.50 9.37 10.14
N ALA A 130 3.31 9.95 9.91
CA ALA A 130 2.57 9.85 8.66
C ALA A 130 3.31 10.50 7.48
N LYS A 131 3.25 9.84 6.31
CA LYS A 131 3.88 10.27 5.05
C LYS A 131 2.89 10.32 3.87
N GLY A 132 1.63 10.57 4.13
CA GLY A 132 0.55 10.57 3.14
C GLY A 132 -0.33 9.35 3.36
N ILE A 133 -1.20 8.92 2.44
CA ILE A 133 -1.18 9.10 0.98
C ILE A 133 -2.48 9.75 0.50
N LYS A 134 -3.65 9.10 0.75
CA LYS A 134 -4.92 9.56 0.18
C LYS A 134 -6.11 9.12 1.02
N THR A 135 -7.05 10.02 1.19
CA THR A 135 -8.37 9.76 1.78
C THR A 135 -9.43 9.58 0.70
N GLY A 136 -10.50 8.93 1.04
CA GLY A 136 -11.73 8.85 0.26
C GLY A 136 -12.93 8.94 1.20
N SER A 137 -13.96 9.66 0.79
CA SER A 137 -15.22 9.80 1.52
C SER A 137 -16.39 9.55 0.57
N SER A 138 -17.34 8.77 1.01
CA SER A 138 -18.52 8.40 0.27
C SER A 138 -19.71 8.26 1.19
N ASN A 139 -20.85 8.79 0.78
CA ASN A 139 -22.09 8.63 1.54
C ASN A 139 -22.57 7.17 1.64
N ALA A 140 -22.24 6.36 0.65
CA ALA A 140 -22.68 4.98 0.57
C ALA A 140 -21.68 4.01 1.26
N GLU A 141 -20.39 4.29 1.15
CA GLU A 141 -19.29 3.38 1.50
C GLU A 141 -18.55 3.79 2.79
N GLY A 142 -18.81 4.99 3.31
CA GLY A 142 -18.11 5.55 4.48
C GLY A 142 -16.74 6.13 4.13
N GLU A 143 -15.90 6.29 5.14
CA GLU A 143 -14.57 6.89 5.05
C GLU A 143 -13.52 5.84 4.73
N SER A 144 -12.53 6.24 3.96
CA SER A 144 -11.43 5.36 3.58
C SER A 144 -10.11 6.10 3.62
N ILE A 145 -9.04 5.41 3.98
CA ILE A 145 -7.69 5.96 3.97
C ILE A 145 -6.69 4.93 3.48
N VAL A 146 -5.77 5.39 2.66
CA VAL A 146 -4.47 4.74 2.42
C VAL A 146 -3.42 5.64 3.01
N SER A 147 -2.65 5.15 3.95
CA SER A 147 -1.59 5.92 4.59
C SER A 147 -0.29 5.10 4.66
N VAL A 148 0.84 5.81 4.72
CA VAL A 148 2.16 5.26 5.02
C VAL A 148 2.71 6.01 6.21
N ALA A 149 3.32 5.29 7.13
CA ALA A 149 4.06 5.88 8.24
C ALA A 149 5.46 5.30 8.30
N SER A 150 6.42 6.11 8.78
CA SER A 150 7.83 5.70 8.90
C SER A 150 8.37 6.10 10.26
N ARG A 151 8.93 5.11 11.01
CA ARG A 151 9.57 5.29 12.32
C ARG A 151 10.81 4.37 12.40
N ASP A 152 11.93 4.89 12.86
CA ASP A 152 13.15 4.13 13.12
C ASP A 152 13.69 3.31 11.93
N GLY A 153 13.50 3.82 10.71
CA GLY A 153 13.92 3.14 9.48
C GLY A 153 12.92 2.12 8.92
N TYR A 154 11.84 1.84 9.63
CA TYR A 154 10.74 1.00 9.15
C TYR A 154 9.63 1.84 8.53
N SER A 155 8.98 1.28 7.53
CA SER A 155 7.84 1.92 6.87
C SER A 155 6.73 0.90 6.67
N TYR A 156 5.55 1.25 7.17
CA TYR A 156 4.34 0.42 7.01
C TYR A 156 3.28 1.17 6.23
N MET A 157 2.43 0.42 5.54
CA MET A 157 1.25 0.94 4.84
C MET A 157 0.00 0.40 5.52
N ALA A 158 -0.88 1.31 5.93
CA ALA A 158 -2.21 0.98 6.45
C ALA A 158 -3.28 1.34 5.41
N ILE A 159 -4.27 0.47 5.25
CA ILE A 159 -5.42 0.68 4.36
C ILE A 159 -6.68 0.34 5.14
N ALA A 160 -7.49 1.35 5.44
CA ALA A 160 -8.81 1.19 6.03
C ALA A 160 -9.87 1.64 5.02
N LEU A 161 -10.86 0.80 4.76
CA LEU A 161 -11.93 1.05 3.80
C LEU A 161 -13.29 0.95 4.49
N GLY A 162 -14.17 1.92 4.25
CA GLY A 162 -15.53 1.91 4.74
C GLY A 162 -15.67 2.16 6.23
N GLY A 163 -14.78 2.93 6.84
CA GLY A 163 -14.87 3.33 8.24
C GLY A 163 -16.06 4.27 8.48
N PRO A 164 -16.87 4.04 9.50
CA PRO A 164 -17.94 4.97 9.86
C PRO A 164 -17.39 6.21 10.56
N TYR A 165 -18.21 7.28 10.61
CA TYR A 165 -18.11 8.25 11.68
C TYR A 165 -18.83 7.71 12.91
N LYS A 166 -18.16 7.71 14.06
CA LYS A 166 -18.70 7.14 15.30
C LYS A 166 -18.14 7.88 16.51
N ASP A 167 -19.00 8.28 17.41
CA ASP A 167 -18.62 8.73 18.76
C ASP A 167 -18.02 7.53 19.53
N THR A 168 -16.75 7.62 19.87
CA THR A 168 -16.01 6.54 20.54
C THR A 168 -15.59 6.88 21.97
N ASP A 169 -15.63 8.14 22.34
CA ASP A 169 -15.26 8.62 23.68
C ASP A 169 -16.43 9.18 24.51
N GLY A 170 -17.61 9.36 23.89
CA GLY A 170 -18.84 9.75 24.54
C GLY A 170 -19.00 11.26 24.70
N ASP A 171 -18.27 12.07 23.94
CA ASP A 171 -18.35 13.52 23.99
C ASP A 171 -19.46 14.11 23.09
N ASN A 172 -20.18 13.26 22.36
CA ASN A 172 -21.21 13.55 21.36
C ASN A 172 -20.69 14.16 20.05
N ASP A 173 -19.38 14.15 19.81
CA ASP A 173 -18.81 14.33 18.48
C ASP A 173 -18.51 12.97 17.83
N THR A 174 -18.29 12.93 16.53
CA THR A 174 -18.06 11.67 15.83
C THR A 174 -16.72 11.71 15.11
N GLU A 175 -15.88 10.70 15.39
CA GLU A 175 -14.56 10.57 14.79
C GLU A 175 -14.59 9.72 13.52
N ASN A 176 -13.68 10.05 12.59
CA ASN A 176 -13.38 9.26 11.41
C ASN A 176 -12.63 7.97 11.80
N GLN A 177 -13.35 6.85 11.87
CA GLN A 177 -12.77 5.58 12.31
C GLN A 177 -11.72 5.04 11.35
N ALA A 178 -11.77 5.36 10.05
CA ALA A 178 -10.75 4.90 9.10
C ALA A 178 -9.37 5.49 9.44
N ILE A 179 -9.31 6.77 9.86
CA ILE A 179 -8.05 7.41 10.27
C ILE A 179 -7.57 6.81 11.59
N LEU A 180 -8.45 6.69 12.59
CA LEU A 180 -8.08 6.14 13.90
C LEU A 180 -7.61 4.69 13.80
N ASP A 181 -8.25 3.88 12.97
CA ASP A 181 -7.82 2.50 12.73
C ASP A 181 -6.45 2.45 12.03
N ALA A 182 -6.18 3.37 11.10
CA ALA A 182 -4.85 3.46 10.48
C ALA A 182 -3.76 3.80 11.53
N VAL A 183 -4.03 4.73 12.44
CA VAL A 183 -3.11 5.06 13.55
C VAL A 183 -2.90 3.83 14.45
N ARG A 184 -3.97 3.17 14.87
CA ARG A 184 -3.88 1.95 15.71
C ARG A 184 -3.06 0.84 15.03
N MET A 185 -3.25 0.64 13.72
CA MET A 185 -2.46 -0.34 12.95
C MET A 185 -0.98 0.03 12.91
N PHE A 186 -0.63 1.32 12.76
CA PHE A 186 0.75 1.77 12.77
C PHE A 186 1.40 1.59 14.14
N GLU A 187 0.75 2.03 15.23
CA GLU A 187 1.26 1.85 16.58
C GLU A 187 1.50 0.37 16.88
N TRP A 188 0.51 -0.48 16.57
CA TRP A 188 0.69 -1.93 16.73
C TRP A 188 1.87 -2.46 15.92
N ALA A 189 2.00 -2.05 14.64
CA ALA A 189 3.08 -2.56 13.80
C ALA A 189 4.46 -2.11 14.27
N PHE A 190 4.59 -0.84 14.67
CA PHE A 190 5.87 -0.30 15.14
C PHE A 190 6.27 -0.85 16.52
N ASP A 191 5.29 -1.17 17.38
CA ASP A 191 5.55 -1.61 18.74
C ASP A 191 5.63 -3.15 18.87
N SER A 192 5.10 -3.89 17.88
CA SER A 192 4.96 -5.35 17.99
C SER A 192 5.71 -6.15 16.93
N LEU A 193 6.22 -5.51 15.87
CA LEU A 193 6.92 -6.22 14.80
C LEU A 193 8.40 -5.89 14.79
N SER A 194 9.23 -6.91 14.66
CA SER A 194 10.68 -6.77 14.50
C SER A 194 11.20 -7.70 13.40
N TYR A 195 12.36 -7.35 12.82
CA TYR A 195 13.08 -8.26 11.95
C TYR A 195 13.89 -9.22 12.81
N GLU A 196 13.54 -10.50 12.74
CA GLU A 196 14.24 -11.56 13.45
C GLU A 196 14.81 -12.60 12.49
N ILE A 197 15.89 -13.27 12.90
CA ILE A 197 16.44 -14.42 12.19
C ILE A 197 15.50 -15.60 12.43
N VAL A 198 14.70 -15.93 11.43
CA VAL A 198 13.74 -17.05 11.50
C VAL A 198 14.35 -18.36 11.06
N THR A 199 15.45 -18.32 10.32
CA THR A 199 16.24 -19.52 9.92
C THR A 199 17.70 -19.17 9.92
N LYS A 200 18.52 -19.98 10.58
CA LYS A 200 19.98 -19.83 10.57
C LYS A 200 20.57 -20.63 9.41
N GLU A 201 21.72 -20.16 8.90
CA GLU A 201 22.52 -20.94 7.97
C GLU A 201 22.85 -22.32 8.57
N ALA A 202 22.80 -23.37 7.74
CA ALA A 202 22.97 -24.78 8.12
C ALA A 202 21.93 -25.33 9.12
N GLN A 203 20.86 -24.60 9.42
CA GLN A 203 19.76 -25.11 10.24
C GLN A 203 19.10 -26.29 9.54
N PHE A 204 18.85 -27.37 10.28
CA PHE A 204 18.16 -28.55 9.76
C PHE A 204 16.71 -28.18 9.33
N VAL A 205 16.33 -28.59 8.13
CA VAL A 205 14.99 -28.39 7.58
C VAL A 205 14.22 -29.71 7.52
N THR A 206 14.77 -30.70 6.80
CA THR A 206 14.13 -32.03 6.63
C THR A 206 15.15 -33.07 6.16
N THR A 207 14.67 -34.28 5.94
CA THR A 207 15.42 -35.37 5.28
C THR A 207 14.71 -35.76 3.99
N VAL A 208 15.50 -36.14 2.97
CA VAL A 208 15.02 -36.67 1.69
C VAL A 208 15.61 -38.04 1.45
N PRO A 209 14.80 -39.02 1.02
CA PRO A 209 15.29 -40.35 0.62
C PRO A 209 16.32 -40.26 -0.51
N VAL A 210 17.22 -41.23 -0.57
CA VAL A 210 18.24 -41.32 -1.61
C VAL A 210 18.11 -42.65 -2.35
N ASN A 211 18.06 -42.57 -3.68
CA ASN A 211 18.07 -43.71 -4.58
C ASN A 211 19.51 -44.02 -5.05
N TYR A 212 19.77 -45.28 -5.36
CA TYR A 212 21.03 -45.76 -5.95
C TYR A 212 22.28 -45.47 -5.09
N CYS A 213 22.13 -45.40 -3.77
CA CYS A 213 23.23 -45.25 -2.83
C CYS A 213 23.32 -46.49 -1.93
N TRP A 214 24.54 -46.99 -1.71
CA TRP A 214 24.74 -48.22 -0.96
C TRP A 214 24.92 -48.04 0.54
N ASP A 215 25.30 -46.83 0.94
CA ASP A 215 25.74 -46.51 2.29
C ASP A 215 24.86 -45.49 3.01
N MET A 216 23.81 -44.99 2.33
CA MET A 216 22.84 -44.10 2.95
C MET A 216 21.44 -44.19 2.32
N ASP A 217 20.42 -44.18 3.14
CA ASP A 217 19.01 -44.21 2.72
C ASP A 217 18.37 -42.83 2.62
N SER A 218 19.00 -41.83 3.22
CA SER A 218 18.50 -40.45 3.21
C SER A 218 19.60 -39.42 3.46
N VAL A 219 19.37 -38.20 3.02
CA VAL A 219 20.24 -37.05 3.31
C VAL A 219 19.48 -35.98 4.09
N ARG A 220 20.20 -35.26 4.93
CA ARG A 220 19.69 -34.11 5.68
C ARG A 220 19.80 -32.88 4.80
N LEU A 221 18.67 -32.20 4.60
CA LEU A 221 18.63 -30.86 4.01
C LEU A 221 18.74 -29.81 5.10
N VAL A 222 19.55 -28.81 4.83
CA VAL A 222 19.78 -27.69 5.72
C VAL A 222 19.58 -26.39 4.95
N ALA A 223 19.22 -25.33 5.66
CA ALA A 223 19.10 -24.00 5.09
C ALA A 223 20.45 -23.54 4.53
N LYS A 224 20.46 -23.06 3.29
CA LYS A 224 21.66 -22.58 2.62
C LYS A 224 22.11 -21.23 3.17
N ASN A 225 21.17 -20.37 3.51
CA ASN A 225 21.40 -19.01 3.98
C ASN A 225 20.57 -18.74 5.24
N GLU A 226 20.98 -17.73 5.97
CA GLU A 226 20.16 -17.11 7.00
C GLU A 226 18.97 -16.40 6.35
N VAL A 227 17.78 -16.48 6.97
CA VAL A 227 16.56 -15.80 6.55
C VAL A 227 16.11 -14.87 7.66
N LEU A 228 16.00 -13.58 7.34
CA LEU A 228 15.36 -12.57 8.17
C LEU A 228 13.91 -12.40 7.72
N ALA A 229 12.98 -12.39 8.66
CA ALA A 229 11.58 -12.08 8.39
C ALA A 229 11.05 -11.08 9.41
N LEU A 230 10.04 -10.30 8.98
CA LEU A 230 9.29 -9.44 9.87
C LEU A 230 8.27 -10.30 10.62
N VAL A 231 8.42 -10.43 11.91
CA VAL A 231 7.60 -11.29 12.77
C VAL A 231 7.21 -10.54 14.06
N PRO A 232 6.18 -11.01 14.80
CA PRO A 232 5.91 -10.49 16.12
C PRO A 232 7.14 -10.62 17.04
N GLU A 233 7.48 -9.56 17.74
CA GLU A 233 8.65 -9.49 18.61
C GLU A 233 8.67 -10.64 19.63
N GLY A 234 9.83 -11.29 19.73
CA GLY A 234 10.05 -12.41 20.64
C GLY A 234 9.51 -13.76 20.17
N ASN A 235 8.88 -13.85 19.01
CA ASN A 235 8.30 -15.08 18.50
C ASN A 235 8.96 -15.59 17.19
N GLY A 236 10.12 -15.09 16.84
CA GLY A 236 10.81 -15.27 15.57
C GLY A 236 10.60 -16.62 14.88
N SER A 237 11.26 -17.66 15.36
CA SER A 237 11.20 -19.00 14.73
C SER A 237 9.86 -19.73 14.91
N GLU A 238 9.05 -19.37 15.92
CA GLU A 238 7.76 -20.01 16.18
C GLU A 238 6.65 -19.46 15.28
N SER A 239 6.86 -18.27 14.72
CA SER A 239 5.91 -17.61 13.82
C SER A 239 6.04 -18.05 12.36
N VAL A 240 6.99 -18.93 12.03
CA VAL A 240 7.33 -19.31 10.65
C VAL A 240 7.16 -20.81 10.46
N SER A 241 6.44 -21.19 9.43
CA SER A 241 6.36 -22.56 8.95
C SER A 241 7.16 -22.69 7.63
N PHE A 242 7.79 -23.85 7.44
CA PHE A 242 8.50 -24.15 6.20
C PHE A 242 7.61 -25.04 5.33
N GLU A 243 7.28 -24.57 4.14
CA GLU A 243 6.62 -25.38 3.12
C GLU A 243 7.63 -25.67 2.00
N PRO A 244 7.97 -26.95 1.76
CA PRO A 244 8.86 -27.28 0.66
C PRO A 244 8.16 -27.03 -0.69
N ILE A 245 8.82 -26.26 -1.56
CA ILE A 245 8.37 -25.99 -2.92
C ILE A 245 9.25 -26.78 -3.86
N ASP A 246 8.64 -27.52 -4.81
CA ASP A 246 9.36 -28.33 -5.82
C ASP A 246 10.36 -29.34 -5.24
N MET A 247 10.10 -29.84 -4.02
CA MET A 247 10.97 -30.83 -3.40
C MET A 247 10.78 -32.19 -4.07
N PRO A 248 11.88 -32.83 -4.53
CA PRO A 248 11.78 -34.18 -5.10
C PRO A 248 11.40 -35.23 -4.04
N GLU A 249 10.67 -36.25 -4.41
CA GLU A 249 10.32 -37.38 -3.53
C GLU A 249 11.56 -38.12 -3.04
N ALA A 250 12.58 -38.24 -3.89
CA ALA A 250 13.88 -38.81 -3.58
C ALA A 250 14.97 -38.17 -4.43
N LEU A 251 16.22 -38.23 -3.97
CA LEU A 251 17.40 -37.79 -4.71
C LEU A 251 18.11 -38.98 -5.30
N ASP A 252 18.55 -38.89 -6.56
CA ASP A 252 19.34 -39.90 -7.21
C ASP A 252 20.85 -39.64 -7.02
N ALA A 253 21.58 -40.62 -6.51
CA ALA A 253 23.03 -40.51 -6.44
C ALA A 253 23.66 -40.58 -7.86
N PRO A 254 24.82 -39.90 -8.09
CA PRO A 254 25.65 -39.19 -7.12
C PRO A 254 25.28 -37.72 -6.95
N PHE A 255 25.36 -37.24 -5.72
CA PHE A 255 25.27 -35.83 -5.37
C PHE A 255 26.42 -35.45 -4.43
N LYS A 256 26.62 -34.14 -4.20
CA LYS A 256 27.71 -33.64 -3.37
C LYS A 256 27.15 -32.73 -2.25
N LYS A 257 27.92 -32.67 -1.16
CA LYS A 257 27.66 -31.71 -0.09
C LYS A 257 27.65 -30.28 -0.67
N GLY A 258 26.57 -29.56 -0.46
CA GLY A 258 26.38 -28.20 -0.95
C GLY A 258 25.54 -28.10 -2.24
N ASP A 259 25.13 -29.22 -2.84
CA ASP A 259 24.16 -29.19 -3.92
C ASP A 259 22.82 -28.60 -3.41
N THR A 260 22.20 -27.76 -4.24
CA THR A 260 20.88 -27.18 -3.94
C THR A 260 19.79 -28.13 -4.44
N VAL A 261 18.83 -28.47 -3.60
CA VAL A 261 17.78 -29.45 -3.88
C VAL A 261 16.44 -28.78 -4.22
N CYS A 262 16.15 -27.65 -3.62
CA CYS A 262 14.90 -26.86 -3.81
C CYS A 262 15.12 -25.39 -3.45
#